data_4b3ae0ec7d8c98d13abd2c5dc35cea72
#
_entry.id   4b3ae0ec7d8c98d13abd2c5dc35cea72
#
_cell.length_a   1.000
_cell.length_b   1.000
_cell.length_c   1.000
_cell.angle_alpha   90.00
_cell.angle_beta   90.00
_cell.angle_gamma   90.00
#
_symmetry.space_group_name_H-M   'P 1'
#
loop_
_entity.id
_entity.type
_entity.pdbx_description
1 polymer ?
#
loop_
_entity_poly.entity_id
_entity_poly.type
_entity_poly.pdbx_seq_one_letter_code
_entity_poly.pdbx_strand_id
1 'polypeptide(L)'
;MSPMPAGGGAKAKARQESQRTRILEAARKCFSEEGFHGAAMSAIAREAGMSQGLIYRYFASKAAIIQAITEEQRARRAQDLCAITTFDDLVDKLVEKLQRWRAGDSGEDTFDPALFLEISAESSRDPEVAAMVAAQEREISADFADIVRRDAQARGLE
;
A
#
# COMPACT_ATOMS: atom_id res chain seq x y z
N MET A 1 -7.71 -45.37 13.44
CA MET A 1 -7.07 -44.36 12.57
C MET A 1 -7.52 -42.98 13.04
N SER A 2 -6.71 -42.32 13.85
CA SER A 2 -7.01 -40.95 14.34
C SER A 2 -6.62 -39.94 13.30
N PRO A 3 -7.44 -38.90 13.03
CA PRO A 3 -7.08 -37.83 12.10
C PRO A 3 -6.01 -36.94 12.72
N MET A 4 -4.94 -36.66 11.97
CA MET A 4 -3.88 -35.76 12.34
C MET A 4 -4.39 -34.30 12.37
N PRO A 5 -3.93 -33.46 13.30
CA PRO A 5 -4.41 -32.09 13.41
C PRO A 5 -3.80 -31.21 12.30
N ALA A 6 -4.64 -30.76 11.37
CA ALA A 6 -4.29 -29.80 10.29
C ALA A 6 -4.11 -28.33 10.76
N GLY A 7 -3.90 -28.09 12.07
CA GLY A 7 -3.92 -26.75 12.64
C GLY A 7 -2.59 -25.98 12.67
N GLY A 8 -1.45 -26.60 12.42
CA GLY A 8 -0.14 -25.96 12.57
C GLY A 8 0.21 -24.96 11.48
N GLY A 9 -0.12 -25.28 10.24
CA GLY A 9 0.20 -24.44 9.08
C GLY A 9 -0.58 -23.13 9.04
N ALA A 10 -1.86 -23.14 9.36
CA ALA A 10 -2.71 -21.95 9.36
C ALA A 10 -2.26 -20.92 10.43
N LYS A 11 -1.92 -21.39 11.64
CA LYS A 11 -1.41 -20.53 12.72
C LYS A 11 -0.03 -19.93 12.36
N ALA A 12 0.83 -20.73 11.74
CA ALA A 12 2.15 -20.24 11.30
C ALA A 12 2.01 -19.17 10.22
N LYS A 13 1.13 -19.38 9.23
CA LYS A 13 0.84 -18.41 8.17
C LYS A 13 0.24 -17.11 8.74
N ALA A 14 -0.75 -17.20 9.62
CA ALA A 14 -1.35 -16.04 10.27
C ALA A 14 -0.31 -15.22 11.08
N ARG A 15 0.59 -15.90 11.79
CA ARG A 15 1.68 -15.23 12.51
C ARG A 15 2.66 -14.54 11.55
N GLN A 16 2.98 -15.18 10.44
CA GLN A 16 3.86 -14.61 9.43
C GLN A 16 3.25 -13.34 8.81
N GLU A 17 1.96 -13.37 8.44
CA GLU A 17 1.23 -12.20 7.94
C GLU A 17 1.19 -11.08 8.97
N SER A 18 0.83 -11.36 10.21
CA SER A 18 0.82 -10.37 11.28
C SER A 18 2.18 -9.70 11.48
N GLN A 19 3.29 -10.44 11.41
CA GLN A 19 4.62 -9.87 11.50
C GLN A 19 4.98 -9.03 10.28
N ARG A 20 4.58 -9.46 9.08
CA ARG A 20 4.77 -8.69 7.85
C ARG A 20 4.04 -7.36 7.91
N THR A 21 2.77 -7.35 8.31
CA THR A 21 1.97 -6.14 8.50
C THR A 21 2.63 -5.17 9.48
N ARG A 22 3.07 -5.64 10.66
CA ARG A 22 3.77 -4.80 11.64
C ARG A 22 5.04 -4.16 11.09
N ILE A 23 5.79 -4.86 10.23
CA ILE A 23 6.98 -4.29 9.58
C ILE A 23 6.57 -3.18 8.61
N LEU A 24 5.52 -3.37 7.83
CA LEU A 24 5.07 -2.38 6.85
C LEU A 24 4.50 -1.13 7.53
N GLU A 25 3.76 -1.28 8.63
CA GLU A 25 3.28 -0.15 9.44
C GLU A 25 4.45 0.65 10.03
N ALA A 26 5.43 -0.03 10.65
CA ALA A 26 6.62 0.61 11.18
C ALA A 26 7.44 1.33 10.09
N ALA A 27 7.55 0.72 8.91
CA ALA A 27 8.26 1.32 7.79
C ALA A 27 7.55 2.57 7.25
N ARG A 28 6.21 2.53 7.10
CA ARG A 28 5.44 3.72 6.70
C ARG A 28 5.69 4.89 7.64
N LYS A 29 5.63 4.65 8.94
CA LYS A 29 5.89 5.66 9.96
C LYS A 29 7.32 6.21 9.84
N CYS A 30 8.33 5.34 9.80
CA CYS A 30 9.73 5.78 9.68
C CYS A 30 9.97 6.56 8.39
N PHE A 31 9.42 6.14 7.26
CA PHE A 31 9.58 6.85 5.98
C PHE A 31 8.90 8.21 5.99
N SER A 32 7.73 8.34 6.61
CA SER A 32 7.01 9.62 6.71
C SER A 32 7.68 10.59 7.69
N GLU A 33 8.29 10.10 8.77
CA GLU A 33 8.90 10.94 9.81
C GLU A 33 10.38 11.28 9.54
N GLU A 34 11.17 10.32 9.07
CA GLU A 34 12.63 10.42 8.91
C GLU A 34 13.06 10.54 7.44
N GLY A 35 12.12 10.38 6.51
CA GLY A 35 12.39 10.25 5.07
C GLY A 35 12.96 8.88 4.70
N PHE A 36 12.91 8.53 3.41
CA PHE A 36 13.38 7.22 2.95
C PHE A 36 14.87 6.99 3.25
N HIS A 37 15.71 8.01 3.04
CA HIS A 37 17.16 7.87 3.30
C HIS A 37 17.50 7.84 4.79
N GLY A 38 16.80 8.62 5.62
CA GLY A 38 17.01 8.69 7.06
C GLY A 38 16.58 7.42 7.78
N ALA A 39 15.50 6.80 7.34
CA ALA A 39 14.95 5.58 7.92
C ALA A 39 15.87 4.37 7.70
N ALA A 40 16.69 4.02 8.68
CA ALA A 40 17.52 2.82 8.64
C ALA A 40 16.68 1.56 8.90
N MET A 41 17.11 0.40 8.35
CA MET A 41 16.46 -0.91 8.64
C MET A 41 16.43 -1.21 10.16
N SER A 42 17.42 -0.73 10.91
CA SER A 42 17.45 -0.83 12.37
C SER A 42 16.40 0.03 13.08
N ALA A 43 16.07 1.21 12.52
CA ALA A 43 15.00 2.07 13.03
C ALA A 43 13.63 1.41 12.80
N ILE A 44 13.39 0.87 11.60
CA ILE A 44 12.18 0.11 11.28
C ILE A 44 12.05 -1.11 12.20
N ALA A 45 13.14 -1.83 12.48
CA ALA A 45 13.13 -2.97 13.39
C ALA A 45 12.72 -2.56 14.81
N ARG A 46 13.29 -1.48 15.31
CA ARG A 46 12.97 -0.91 16.64
C ARG A 46 11.49 -0.49 16.71
N GLU A 47 11.00 0.23 15.72
CA GLU A 47 9.59 0.65 15.64
C GLU A 47 8.64 -0.55 15.57
N ALA A 48 8.97 -1.57 14.79
CA ALA A 48 8.21 -2.82 14.71
C ALA A 48 8.31 -3.70 15.97
N GLY A 49 9.19 -3.37 16.93
CA GLY A 49 9.44 -4.20 18.11
C GLY A 49 10.05 -5.57 17.76
N MET A 50 10.95 -5.60 16.76
CA MET A 50 11.57 -6.82 16.23
C MET A 50 13.09 -6.68 16.18
N SER A 51 13.81 -7.83 16.10
CA SER A 51 15.25 -7.79 15.81
C SER A 51 15.49 -7.45 14.33
N GLN A 52 16.58 -6.76 14.05
CA GLN A 52 16.99 -6.43 12.68
C GLN A 52 17.14 -7.68 11.80
N GLY A 53 17.70 -8.78 12.36
CA GLY A 53 17.80 -10.04 11.65
C GLY A 53 16.43 -10.65 11.27
N LEU A 54 15.38 -10.40 12.08
CA LEU A 54 14.05 -10.84 11.75
C LEU A 54 13.47 -10.01 10.59
N ILE A 55 13.70 -8.69 10.55
CA ILE A 55 13.27 -7.84 9.42
C ILE A 55 13.89 -8.34 8.12
N TYR A 56 15.20 -8.61 8.09
CA TYR A 56 15.89 -9.08 6.88
C TYR A 56 15.39 -10.45 6.37
N ARG A 57 14.74 -11.25 7.21
CA ARG A 57 14.05 -12.48 6.77
C ARG A 57 12.78 -12.22 5.97
N TYR A 58 12.15 -11.05 6.16
CA TYR A 58 10.93 -10.64 5.45
C TYR A 58 11.24 -9.76 4.25
N PHE A 59 12.18 -8.82 4.40
CA PHE A 59 12.50 -7.82 3.40
C PHE A 59 14.01 -7.63 3.28
N ALA A 60 14.54 -7.91 2.10
CA ALA A 60 15.98 -7.81 1.84
C ALA A 60 16.51 -6.36 1.83
N SER A 61 15.64 -5.38 1.55
CA SER A 61 16.00 -3.97 1.41
C SER A 61 14.82 -3.05 1.72
N LYS A 62 15.09 -1.74 1.84
CA LYS A 62 14.04 -0.71 1.92
C LYS A 62 13.19 -0.67 0.64
N ALA A 63 13.79 -0.86 -0.53
CA ALA A 63 13.07 -0.94 -1.79
C ALA A 63 12.06 -2.11 -1.80
N ALA A 64 12.42 -3.27 -1.27
CA ALA A 64 11.49 -4.39 -1.11
C ALA A 64 10.32 -4.07 -0.14
N ILE A 65 10.55 -3.23 0.87
CA ILE A 65 9.50 -2.75 1.76
C ILE A 65 8.56 -1.79 1.01
N ILE A 66 9.10 -0.82 0.23
CA ILE A 66 8.29 0.08 -0.60
C ILE A 66 7.44 -0.73 -1.57
N GLN A 67 8.02 -1.71 -2.25
CA GLN A 67 7.28 -2.59 -3.16
C GLN A 67 6.09 -3.26 -2.46
N ALA A 68 6.31 -3.78 -1.26
CA ALA A 68 5.24 -4.42 -0.49
C ALA A 68 4.15 -3.42 -0.05
N ILE A 69 4.53 -2.21 0.35
CA ILE A 69 3.59 -1.12 0.67
C ILE A 69 2.74 -0.75 -0.55
N THR A 70 3.39 -0.58 -1.70
CA THR A 70 2.74 -0.24 -2.97
C THR A 70 1.76 -1.34 -3.40
N GLU A 71 2.13 -2.61 -3.25
CA GLU A 71 1.27 -3.75 -3.56
C GLU A 71 0.04 -3.83 -2.64
N GLU A 72 0.18 -3.56 -1.34
CA GLU A 72 -0.97 -3.45 -0.43
C GLU A 72 -1.91 -2.32 -0.82
N GLN A 73 -1.37 -1.15 -1.17
CA GLN A 73 -2.16 -0.02 -1.64
C GLN A 73 -2.91 -0.36 -2.94
N ARG A 74 -2.25 -1.07 -3.86
CA ARG A 74 -2.85 -1.56 -5.10
C ARG A 74 -4.03 -2.49 -4.83
N ALA A 75 -3.85 -3.48 -3.96
CA ALA A 75 -4.89 -4.44 -3.62
C ALA A 75 -6.11 -3.76 -2.98
N ARG A 76 -5.89 -2.81 -2.07
CA ARG A 76 -6.96 -2.02 -1.44
C ARG A 76 -7.70 -1.15 -2.47
N ARG A 77 -6.95 -0.44 -3.33
CA ARG A 77 -7.55 0.35 -4.41
C ARG A 77 -8.43 -0.50 -5.33
N ALA A 78 -7.96 -1.68 -5.74
CA ALA A 78 -8.74 -2.58 -6.57
C ALA A 78 -10.06 -3.00 -5.90
N GLN A 79 -10.05 -3.24 -4.58
CA GLN A 79 -11.27 -3.51 -3.81
C GLN A 79 -12.22 -2.31 -3.78
N ASP A 80 -11.70 -1.10 -3.53
CA ASP A 80 -12.49 0.13 -3.53
C ASP A 80 -13.15 0.37 -4.90
N LEU A 81 -12.39 0.18 -5.98
CA LEU A 81 -12.86 0.43 -7.35
C LEU A 81 -13.88 -0.61 -7.82
N CYS A 82 -13.89 -1.82 -7.26
CA CYS A 82 -14.91 -2.81 -7.56
C CYS A 82 -16.35 -2.35 -7.21
N ALA A 83 -16.49 -1.47 -6.24
CA ALA A 83 -17.78 -0.92 -5.83
C ALA A 83 -18.20 0.32 -6.64
N ILE A 84 -17.30 0.88 -7.46
CA ILE A 84 -17.54 2.09 -8.25
C ILE A 84 -18.06 1.69 -9.63
N THR A 85 -19.27 2.12 -9.95
CA THR A 85 -19.95 1.81 -11.21
C THR A 85 -20.10 3.01 -12.13
N THR A 86 -20.16 4.21 -11.57
CA THR A 86 -20.34 5.46 -12.30
C THR A 86 -19.22 6.46 -12.02
N PHE A 87 -19.12 7.48 -12.85
CA PHE A 87 -18.18 8.59 -12.60
C PHE A 87 -18.60 9.38 -11.34
N ASP A 88 -19.90 9.51 -11.08
CA ASP A 88 -20.40 10.19 -9.89
C ASP A 88 -19.99 9.43 -8.60
N ASP A 89 -20.11 8.09 -8.58
CA ASP A 89 -19.62 7.27 -7.46
C ASP A 89 -18.11 7.49 -7.21
N LEU A 90 -17.33 7.63 -8.29
CA LEU A 90 -15.89 7.91 -8.20
C LEU A 90 -15.62 9.26 -7.54
N VAL A 91 -16.35 10.31 -7.97
CA VAL A 91 -16.21 11.66 -7.42
C VAL A 91 -16.57 11.66 -5.94
N ASP A 92 -17.70 11.04 -5.57
CA ASP A 92 -18.16 10.95 -4.18
C ASP A 92 -17.12 10.25 -3.30
N LYS A 93 -16.52 9.16 -3.79
CA LYS A 93 -15.47 8.43 -3.07
C LYS A 93 -14.19 9.25 -2.89
N LEU A 94 -13.81 10.02 -3.90
CA LEU A 94 -12.65 10.93 -3.80
C LEU A 94 -12.91 12.06 -2.81
N VAL A 95 -14.10 12.63 -2.82
CA VAL A 95 -14.52 13.69 -1.87
C VAL A 95 -14.51 13.13 -0.44
N GLU A 96 -15.07 11.94 -0.21
CA GLU A 96 -15.05 11.27 1.09
C GLU A 96 -13.60 11.09 1.60
N LYS A 97 -12.69 10.57 0.75
CA LYS A 97 -11.28 10.39 1.12
C LYS A 97 -10.59 11.71 1.47
N LEU A 98 -10.84 12.77 0.70
CA LEU A 98 -10.31 14.11 0.99
C LEU A 98 -10.84 14.70 2.30
N GLN A 99 -12.14 14.50 2.59
CA GLN A 99 -12.75 14.97 3.84
C GLN A 99 -12.15 14.24 5.05
N ARG A 100 -11.98 12.93 4.98
CA ARG A 100 -11.33 12.12 6.02
C ARG A 100 -9.90 12.58 6.26
N TRP A 101 -9.14 12.79 5.20
CA TRP A 101 -7.77 13.31 5.30
C TRP A 101 -7.72 14.69 5.98
N ARG A 102 -8.62 15.63 5.58
CA ARG A 102 -8.72 16.95 6.23
C ARG A 102 -9.10 16.88 7.71
N ALA A 103 -9.88 15.89 8.09
CA ALA A 103 -10.27 15.65 9.48
C ALA A 103 -9.13 15.02 10.34
N GLY A 104 -7.97 14.73 9.73
CA GLY A 104 -6.86 14.09 10.43
C GLY A 104 -7.09 12.58 10.69
N ASP A 105 -8.03 11.97 9.95
CA ASP A 105 -8.25 10.53 10.02
C ASP A 105 -7.07 9.82 9.36
N SER A 106 -6.18 9.29 10.20
CA SER A 106 -4.98 8.54 9.80
C SER A 106 -5.25 7.04 9.63
N GLY A 107 -6.48 6.64 9.35
CA GLY A 107 -6.85 5.25 9.11
C GLY A 107 -6.01 4.62 7.99
N GLU A 108 -5.96 3.29 7.96
CA GLU A 108 -5.18 2.50 7.00
C GLU A 108 -5.48 2.82 5.53
N ASP A 109 -6.68 3.35 5.25
CA ASP A 109 -7.14 3.75 3.92
C ASP A 109 -6.88 5.22 3.58
N THR A 110 -6.23 5.96 4.48
CA THR A 110 -5.99 7.40 4.28
C THR A 110 -4.72 7.60 3.45
N PHE A 111 -4.80 8.50 2.48
CA PHE A 111 -3.65 8.93 1.71
C PHE A 111 -2.61 9.59 2.63
N ASP A 112 -1.39 9.07 2.65
CA ASP A 112 -0.26 9.66 3.36
C ASP A 112 0.59 10.49 2.37
N PRO A 113 0.46 11.82 2.36
CA PRO A 113 1.19 12.67 1.44
C PRO A 113 2.70 12.68 1.71
N ALA A 114 3.14 12.51 2.97
CA ALA A 114 4.55 12.47 3.30
C ALA A 114 5.21 11.22 2.71
N LEU A 115 4.61 10.06 2.92
CA LEU A 115 5.06 8.81 2.32
C LEU A 115 5.05 8.87 0.79
N PHE A 116 4.00 9.46 0.19
CA PHE A 116 3.92 9.62 -1.27
C PHE A 116 5.06 10.48 -1.81
N LEU A 117 5.37 11.60 -1.16
CA LEU A 117 6.47 12.49 -1.56
C LEU A 117 7.83 11.80 -1.41
N GLU A 118 8.04 11.03 -0.34
CA GLU A 118 9.28 10.27 -0.13
C GLU A 118 9.49 9.20 -1.20
N ILE A 119 8.45 8.43 -1.54
CA ILE A 119 8.52 7.42 -2.61
C ILE A 119 8.77 8.11 -3.97
N SER A 120 8.10 9.24 -4.23
CA SER A 120 8.29 10.01 -5.47
C SER A 120 9.70 10.60 -5.56
N ALA A 121 10.26 11.10 -4.46
CA ALA A 121 11.64 11.58 -4.42
C ALA A 121 12.65 10.45 -4.64
N GLU A 122 12.40 9.26 -4.08
CA GLU A 122 13.27 8.11 -4.28
C GLU A 122 13.22 7.58 -5.71
N SER A 123 12.07 7.65 -6.39
CA SER A 123 11.94 7.26 -7.80
C SER A 123 12.88 8.04 -8.73
N SER A 124 13.31 9.25 -8.34
CA SER A 124 14.29 10.03 -9.10
C SER A 124 15.74 9.55 -8.94
N ARG A 125 16.02 8.66 -7.98
CA ARG A 125 17.36 8.21 -7.60
C ARG A 125 17.57 6.71 -7.79
N ASP A 126 16.50 5.93 -7.63
CA ASP A 126 16.52 4.47 -7.73
C ASP A 126 15.66 4.01 -8.92
N PRO A 127 16.28 3.44 -9.99
CA PRO A 127 15.55 2.97 -11.17
C PRO A 127 14.53 1.87 -10.87
N GLU A 128 14.75 1.04 -9.84
CA GLU A 128 13.79 -0.01 -9.45
C GLU A 128 12.54 0.62 -8.85
N VAL A 129 12.71 1.61 -7.97
CA VAL A 129 11.60 2.40 -7.42
C VAL A 129 10.89 3.19 -8.52
N ALA A 130 11.64 3.79 -9.46
CA ALA A 130 11.07 4.50 -10.60
C ALA A 130 10.17 3.60 -11.46
N ALA A 131 10.63 2.41 -11.79
CA ALA A 131 9.86 1.45 -12.59
C ALA A 131 8.56 1.02 -11.86
N MET A 132 8.64 0.83 -10.56
CA MET A 132 7.50 0.47 -9.72
C MET A 132 6.46 1.61 -9.67
N VAL A 133 6.88 2.84 -9.41
CA VAL A 133 6.00 4.02 -9.40
C VAL A 133 5.32 4.20 -10.76
N ALA A 134 6.08 4.14 -11.86
CA ALA A 134 5.55 4.26 -13.21
C ALA A 134 4.55 3.14 -13.56
N ALA A 135 4.76 1.93 -13.07
CA ALA A 135 3.81 0.83 -13.25
C ALA A 135 2.49 1.11 -12.49
N GLN A 136 2.60 1.59 -11.25
CA GLN A 136 1.45 1.95 -10.42
C GLN A 136 0.63 3.08 -11.04
N GLU A 137 1.30 4.14 -11.54
CA GLU A 137 0.63 5.27 -12.21
C GLU A 137 -0.15 4.82 -13.46
N ARG A 138 0.43 3.92 -14.26
CA ARG A 138 -0.27 3.35 -15.43
C ARG A 138 -1.51 2.56 -15.03
N GLU A 139 -1.43 1.75 -13.97
CA GLU A 139 -2.59 0.99 -13.48
C GLU A 139 -3.67 1.93 -12.97
N ILE A 140 -3.33 2.93 -12.16
CA ILE A 140 -4.28 3.94 -11.66
C ILE A 140 -4.99 4.63 -12.83
N SER A 141 -4.22 5.08 -13.83
CA SER A 141 -4.77 5.75 -15.02
C SER A 141 -5.70 4.83 -15.82
N ALA A 142 -5.35 3.56 -15.96
CA ALA A 142 -6.19 2.56 -16.63
C ALA A 142 -7.49 2.32 -15.87
N ASP A 143 -7.42 2.15 -14.54
CA ASP A 143 -8.60 1.95 -13.68
C ASP A 143 -9.58 3.12 -13.82
N PHE A 144 -9.09 4.37 -13.74
CA PHE A 144 -9.94 5.55 -13.93
C PHE A 144 -10.52 5.64 -15.34
N ALA A 145 -9.71 5.39 -16.38
CA ALA A 145 -10.18 5.40 -17.77
C ALA A 145 -11.28 4.35 -18.00
N ASP A 146 -11.17 3.18 -17.36
CA ASP A 146 -12.19 2.14 -17.48
C ASP A 146 -13.51 2.51 -16.79
N ILE A 147 -13.47 3.19 -15.65
CA ILE A 147 -14.67 3.70 -14.98
C ILE A 147 -15.36 4.73 -15.87
N VAL A 148 -14.61 5.72 -16.35
CA VAL A 148 -15.16 6.78 -17.23
C VAL A 148 -15.74 6.18 -18.52
N ARG A 149 -15.07 5.23 -19.14
CA ARG A 149 -15.56 4.58 -20.36
C ARG A 149 -16.85 3.81 -20.14
N ARG A 150 -16.93 3.03 -19.05
CA ARG A 150 -18.15 2.29 -18.71
C ARG A 150 -19.32 3.20 -18.43
N ASP A 151 -19.12 4.28 -17.71
CA ASP A 151 -20.16 5.26 -17.42
C ASP A 151 -20.63 6.00 -18.69
N ALA A 152 -19.69 6.42 -19.56
CA ALA A 152 -20.01 7.03 -20.85
C ALA A 152 -20.86 6.10 -21.75
N GLN A 153 -20.46 4.82 -21.85
CA GLN A 153 -21.24 3.82 -22.58
C GLN A 153 -22.65 3.63 -22.00
N ALA A 154 -22.78 3.56 -20.67
CA ALA A 154 -24.05 3.41 -20.00
C ALA A 154 -24.99 4.62 -20.22
N ARG A 155 -24.42 5.82 -20.41
CA ARG A 155 -25.17 7.07 -20.71
C ARG A 155 -25.38 7.29 -22.22
N GLY A 156 -24.88 6.40 -23.10
CA GLY A 156 -24.97 6.58 -24.56
C GLY A 156 -24.11 7.72 -25.10
N LEU A 157 -23.02 8.05 -24.39
CA LEU A 157 -22.03 9.03 -24.81
C LEU A 157 -20.90 8.28 -25.52
N GLU A 158 -20.76 8.46 -26.83
CA GLU A 158 -19.63 7.95 -27.64
C GLU A 158 -18.48 8.97 -27.70
#